data_63f7fef17212c5c1ab2ae4003158b8e4
#
_entry.id   63f7fef17212c5c1ab2ae4003158b8e4
#
_cell.length_a   1.000
_cell.length_b   1.000
_cell.length_c   1.000
_cell.angle_alpha   90.00
_cell.angle_beta   90.00
_cell.angle_gamma   90.00
#
_symmetry.space_group_name_H-M   'P 1'
#
loop_
_entity.id
_entity.type
_entity.pdbx_description
1 polymer ?
#
loop_
_entity_poly.entity_id
_entity_poly.type
_entity_poly.pdbx_seq_one_letter_code
_entity_poly.pdbx_strand_id
1 'polypeptide(L)' 'DSEDISHAISNINSNVEFENAMYLAKKRYERIKNEDKRKIYQKLSQHLAYKGFGYDTIKSVLNKILNFDEYEY' A
#
# COMPACT_ATOMS: atom_id res chain seq x y z
N ASP A 1 16.55 -16.28 19.83
CA ASP A 1 17.52 -15.93 19.05
C ASP A 1 17.49 -16.19 17.57
N SER A 2 17.77 -17.43 17.11
CA SER A 2 17.67 -17.68 15.69
C SER A 2 16.28 -17.37 15.19
N GLU A 3 15.29 -17.81 15.93
CA GLU A 3 13.92 -17.58 15.53
C GLU A 3 13.60 -16.09 15.53
N ASP A 4 14.09 -15.40 16.54
CA ASP A 4 13.86 -13.98 16.62
C ASP A 4 14.46 -13.27 15.43
N ILE A 5 15.64 -13.70 15.05
CA ILE A 5 16.32 -13.09 13.92
C ILE A 5 15.53 -13.35 12.65
N SER A 6 15.04 -14.57 12.48
CA SER A 6 14.26 -14.91 11.32
C SER A 6 12.99 -14.07 11.24
N HIS A 7 12.32 -13.93 12.38
CA HIS A 7 11.11 -13.13 12.43
C HIS A 7 11.41 -11.68 12.11
N ALA A 8 12.50 -11.18 12.65
CA ALA A 8 12.88 -9.80 12.41
C ALA A 8 13.12 -9.55 10.93
N ILE A 9 13.78 -10.49 10.28
CA ILE A 9 14.06 -10.36 8.86
C ILE A 9 12.76 -10.35 8.06
N SER A 10 11.84 -11.23 8.41
CA SER A 10 10.55 -11.27 7.73
C SER A 10 9.81 -9.96 7.91
N ASN A 11 9.80 -9.47 9.14
CA ASN A 11 9.11 -8.22 9.43
C ASN A 11 9.74 -7.06 8.69
N ILE A 12 11.05 -7.04 8.62
CA ILE A 12 11.74 -5.97 7.92
C ILE A 12 11.38 -5.99 6.45
N ASN A 13 11.32 -7.16 5.86
CA ASN A 13 10.95 -7.28 4.46
C ASN A 13 9.54 -6.77 4.23
N SER A 14 8.63 -7.13 5.11
CA SER A 14 7.24 -6.68 4.99
C SER A 14 7.17 -5.16 5.13
N ASN A 15 7.90 -4.61 6.08
CA ASN A 15 7.91 -3.18 6.28
C ASN A 15 8.46 -2.44 5.08
N VAL A 16 9.55 -2.97 4.52
CA VAL A 16 10.16 -2.33 3.36
C VAL A 16 9.19 -2.35 2.20
N GLU A 17 8.52 -3.47 1.99
CA GLU A 17 7.56 -3.57 0.91
C GLU A 17 6.42 -2.58 1.12
N PHE A 18 5.90 -2.50 2.33
CA PHE A 18 4.82 -1.58 2.63
C PHE A 18 5.26 -0.14 2.41
N GLU A 19 6.44 0.21 2.89
CA GLU A 19 6.93 1.57 2.77
C GLU A 19 7.17 1.94 1.31
N ASN A 20 7.70 1.02 0.54
CA ASN A 20 7.91 1.27 -0.88
C ASN A 20 6.59 1.47 -1.59
N ALA A 21 5.62 0.61 -1.29
CA ALA A 21 4.30 0.74 -1.89
C ALA A 21 3.66 2.05 -1.51
N MET A 22 3.81 2.43 -0.25
CA MET A 22 3.25 3.69 0.22
C MET A 22 3.85 4.87 -0.51
N TYR A 23 5.16 4.85 -0.66
CA TYR A 23 5.84 5.93 -1.35
C TYR A 23 5.35 6.05 -2.79
N LEU A 24 5.30 4.94 -3.49
CA LEU A 24 4.85 4.96 -4.87
C LEU A 24 3.40 5.38 -4.99
N ALA A 25 2.58 4.88 -4.09
CA ALA A 25 1.16 5.22 -4.12
C ALA A 25 0.93 6.69 -3.84
N LYS A 26 1.63 7.24 -2.86
CA LYS A 26 1.48 8.65 -2.55
C LYS A 26 1.92 9.52 -3.72
N LYS A 27 3.01 9.13 -4.34
CA LYS A 27 3.53 9.87 -5.47
C LYS A 27 2.53 9.90 -6.61
N ARG A 28 1.92 8.75 -6.86
CA ARG A 28 0.90 8.65 -7.91
C ARG A 28 -0.36 9.39 -7.51
N TYR A 29 -0.71 9.28 -6.24
CA TYR A 29 -1.91 9.92 -5.73
C TYR A 29 -1.88 11.43 -5.97
N GLU A 30 -0.72 12.05 -5.80
CA GLU A 30 -0.62 13.49 -6.01
C GLU A 30 -1.03 13.90 -7.42
N ARG A 31 -0.87 13.01 -8.36
CA ARG A 31 -1.22 13.30 -9.74
C ARG A 31 -2.70 13.11 -10.03
N ILE A 32 -3.35 12.24 -9.27
CA ILE A 32 -4.72 11.88 -9.57
C ILE A 32 -5.67 12.16 -8.42
N LYS A 33 -5.24 12.91 -7.44
CA LYS A 33 -6.06 13.13 -6.25
C LYS A 33 -7.35 13.90 -6.54
N ASN A 34 -7.41 14.55 -7.66
CA ASN A 34 -8.63 15.29 -8.04
C ASN A 34 -9.70 14.37 -8.61
N GLU A 35 -9.35 13.15 -8.89
CA GLU A 35 -10.30 12.23 -9.47
C GLU A 35 -11.17 11.59 -8.40
N ASP A 36 -12.18 10.87 -8.87
CA ASP A 36 -13.09 10.17 -8.00
C ASP A 36 -12.33 9.12 -7.17
N LYS A 37 -12.74 8.93 -5.92
CA LYS A 37 -12.07 7.97 -5.04
C LYS A 37 -12.00 6.59 -5.65
N ARG A 38 -13.08 6.16 -6.29
CA ARG A 38 -13.10 4.85 -6.90
C ARG A 38 -12.05 4.74 -7.99
N LYS A 39 -11.92 5.76 -8.79
CA LYS A 39 -10.92 5.77 -9.84
C LYS A 39 -9.52 5.79 -9.26
N ILE A 40 -9.33 6.57 -8.22
CA ILE A 40 -8.04 6.63 -7.56
C ILE A 40 -7.68 5.26 -7.02
N TYR A 41 -8.62 4.62 -6.34
CA TYR A 41 -8.38 3.29 -5.80
C TYR A 41 -7.96 2.32 -6.90
N GLN A 42 -8.71 2.34 -7.98
CA GLN A 42 -8.45 1.44 -9.09
C GLN A 42 -7.08 1.70 -9.72
N LYS A 43 -6.77 2.95 -9.96
CA LYS A 43 -5.51 3.30 -10.59
C LYS A 43 -4.32 2.97 -9.70
N LEU A 44 -4.41 3.30 -8.42
CA LEU A 44 -3.33 3.00 -7.50
C LEU A 44 -3.17 1.50 -7.33
N SER A 45 -4.29 0.80 -7.25
CA SER A 45 -4.27 -0.64 -7.11
C SER A 45 -3.55 -1.29 -8.30
N GLN A 46 -3.92 -0.87 -9.49
CA GLN A 46 -3.28 -1.41 -10.69
C GLN A 46 -1.80 -1.07 -10.75
N HIS A 47 -1.49 0.15 -10.37
CA HIS A 47 -0.10 0.60 -10.39
C HIS A 47 0.77 -0.25 -9.47
N LEU A 48 0.28 -0.48 -8.26
CA LEU A 48 1.04 -1.27 -7.29
C LEU A 48 1.10 -2.74 -7.69
N ALA A 49 0.01 -3.25 -8.24
CA ALA A 49 0.02 -4.63 -8.73
C ALA A 49 1.03 -4.80 -9.86
N TYR A 50 1.09 -3.82 -10.71
CA TYR A 50 2.05 -3.85 -11.82
C TYR A 50 3.48 -3.87 -11.30
N LYS A 51 3.71 -3.21 -10.18
CA LYS A 51 5.04 -3.18 -9.58
C LYS A 51 5.37 -4.48 -8.84
N GLY A 52 4.39 -5.34 -8.66
CA GLY A 52 4.64 -6.63 -8.04
C GLY A 52 4.31 -6.71 -6.57
N PHE A 53 3.64 -5.74 -6.02
CA PHE A 53 3.26 -5.77 -4.60
C PHE A 53 2.11 -6.75 -4.39
N GLY A 54 2.09 -7.35 -3.20
CA GLY A 54 1.03 -8.26 -2.85
C GLY A 54 -0.28 -7.54 -2.59
N TYR A 55 -1.37 -8.30 -2.73
CA TYR A 55 -2.70 -7.73 -2.54
C TYR A 55 -2.87 -7.13 -1.16
N ASP A 56 -2.38 -7.82 -0.13
CA ASP A 56 -2.51 -7.33 1.23
C ASP A 56 -1.81 -5.98 1.40
N THR A 57 -0.63 -5.86 0.83
CA THR A 57 0.11 -4.62 0.90
C THR A 57 -0.63 -3.50 0.18
N ILE A 58 -1.14 -3.80 -0.99
CA ILE A 58 -1.89 -2.81 -1.77
C ILE A 58 -3.10 -2.33 -0.99
N LYS A 59 -3.83 -3.26 -0.43
CA LYS A 59 -5.04 -2.91 0.31
C LYS A 59 -4.72 -2.04 1.52
N SER A 60 -3.68 -2.40 2.25
CA SER A 60 -3.29 -1.63 3.43
C SER A 60 -2.88 -0.21 3.05
N VAL A 61 -2.11 -0.09 1.99
CA VAL A 61 -1.65 1.22 1.54
C VAL A 61 -2.82 2.09 1.11
N LEU A 62 -3.73 1.52 0.35
CA LEU A 62 -4.86 2.29 -0.15
C LEU A 62 -5.80 2.70 0.96
N ASN A 63 -5.99 1.83 1.95
CA ASN A 63 -6.81 2.20 3.09
C ASN A 63 -6.24 3.40 3.82
N LYS A 64 -4.92 3.43 3.96
CA LYS A 64 -4.30 4.54 4.65
C LYS A 64 -4.38 5.83 3.85
N ILE A 65 -4.18 5.74 2.56
CA ILE A 65 -4.18 6.94 1.73
C ILE A 65 -5.59 7.48 1.57
N LEU A 66 -6.54 6.61 1.35
CA LEU A 66 -7.91 7.03 1.04
C LEU A 66 -8.84 6.97 2.24
N ASN A 67 -8.38 6.45 3.36
CA ASN A 67 -9.18 6.41 4.59
C ASN A 67 -10.48 5.67 4.41
N PHE A 68 -10.46 4.58 3.67
CA PHE A 68 -11.66 3.81 3.45
C PHE A 68 -12.26 3.28 4.73
N ASP A 69 -11.42 3.03 5.73
CA ASP A 69 -11.91 2.50 6.98
C ASP A 69 -12.91 3.44 7.62
N GLU A 70 -12.77 4.71 7.40
CA GLU A 70 -13.65 5.68 8.02
C GLU A 70 -15.04 5.65 7.43
N TYR A 71 -15.20 5.04 6.29
CA TYR A 71 -16.49 4.97 5.63
C TYR A 71 -17.23 3.69 5.94
N GLU A 72 -16.65 2.86 6.76
CA GLU A 72 -17.27 1.61 7.12
C GLU A 72 -18.46 1.80 8.03
N TYR A 73 -18.58 2.94 8.60
CA TYR A 73 -19.70 3.22 9.50
C TYR A 73 -20.77 3.99 8.82
#